data_7d24a5bc2d20d072454016ebb84cc3b1
#
_entry.id   7d24a5bc2d20d072454016ebb84cc3b1
#
_cell.length_a   1.000
_cell.length_b   1.000
_cell.length_c   1.000
_cell.angle_alpha   90.00
_cell.angle_beta   90.00
_cell.angle_gamma   90.00
#
_symmetry.space_group_name_H-M   'P 1'
#
loop_
_entity.id
_entity.type
_entity.pdbx_description
1 polymer ?
#
loop_
_entity_poly.entity_id
_entity_poly.type
_entity_poly.pdbx_seq_one_letter_code
_entity_poly.pdbx_strand_id
1 'polypeptide(L)'
;MNLGIIAHNSKKVLIEDFCIAYKNILAKHEVYATGTTGRRIEEATGLHVHKFLPGSIGGDKQFMEMVERQDLDMVILFYNPVMIDPKEPDITAIVKRCDQYNICLLYTSDAAD
;
A
#
# COMPACT_ATOMS: atom_id res chain seq x y z
N MET A 1 -2.41 -15.26 -0.06
CA MET A 1 -3.03 -14.21 -0.89
C MET A 1 -2.04 -13.08 -1.14
N ASN A 2 -2.27 -12.32 -2.18
CA ASN A 2 -1.39 -11.21 -2.55
C ASN A 2 -1.96 -9.91 -2.00
N LEU A 3 -1.18 -9.25 -1.15
CA LEU A 3 -1.57 -8.02 -0.47
C LEU A 3 -0.77 -6.85 -1.02
N GLY A 4 -1.46 -5.79 -1.46
CA GLY A 4 -0.80 -4.57 -1.89
C GLY A 4 -0.93 -3.50 -0.81
N ILE A 5 0.16 -2.79 -0.54
CA ILE A 5 0.17 -1.74 0.48
C ILE A 5 0.62 -0.43 -0.15
N ILE A 6 -0.18 0.61 0.03
CA ILE A 6 0.12 1.97 -0.39
C ILE A 6 0.03 2.89 0.82
N ALA A 7 1.03 3.75 1.00
CA ALA A 7 1.06 4.70 2.11
C ALA A 7 1.53 6.06 1.63
N HIS A 8 0.81 7.11 2.04
CA HIS A 8 1.29 8.48 1.89
C HIS A 8 2.54 8.69 2.74
N ASN A 9 3.40 9.60 2.34
CA ASN A 9 4.64 9.86 3.08
C ASN A 9 4.40 10.24 4.54
N SER A 10 3.32 10.96 4.81
CA SER A 10 2.93 11.33 6.18
C SER A 10 2.50 10.14 7.04
N LYS A 11 2.31 8.97 6.45
CA LYS A 11 1.82 7.76 7.13
C LYS A 11 2.87 6.66 7.25
N LYS A 12 4.14 6.95 6.96
CA LYS A 12 5.17 5.91 6.96
C LYS A 12 5.39 5.28 8.35
N VAL A 13 5.30 6.09 9.41
CA VAL A 13 5.43 5.55 10.78
C VAL A 13 4.24 4.68 11.12
N LEU A 14 3.04 5.09 10.73
CA LEU A 14 1.83 4.31 10.98
C LEU A 14 1.89 2.95 10.30
N ILE A 15 2.38 2.91 9.06
CA ILE A 15 2.47 1.64 8.33
C ILE A 15 3.52 0.72 8.95
N GLU A 16 4.62 1.27 9.46
CA GLU A 16 5.63 0.48 10.16
C GLU A 16 5.02 -0.18 11.41
N ASP A 17 4.29 0.60 12.21
CA ASP A 17 3.64 0.11 13.42
C ASP A 17 2.60 -0.96 13.10
N PHE A 18 1.80 -0.74 12.06
CA PHE A 18 0.82 -1.71 11.61
C PHE A 18 1.48 -3.02 11.21
N CYS A 19 2.54 -2.96 10.42
CA CYS A 19 3.22 -4.16 9.93
C CYS A 19 3.92 -4.91 11.06
N ILE A 20 4.47 -4.21 12.05
CA ILE A 20 5.05 -4.84 13.23
C ILE A 20 3.95 -5.59 14.02
N ALA A 21 2.81 -4.94 14.22
CA ALA A 21 1.71 -5.53 14.98
C ALA A 21 1.15 -6.79 14.31
N TYR A 22 1.08 -6.79 12.99
CA TYR A 22 0.50 -7.88 12.21
C TYR A 22 1.52 -8.73 11.47
N LYS A 23 2.77 -8.69 11.91
CA LYS A 23 3.88 -9.38 11.24
C LYS A 23 3.61 -10.86 11.00
N ASN A 24 3.09 -11.57 12.00
CA ASN A 24 2.85 -12.99 11.89
C ASN A 24 1.78 -13.33 10.86
N ILE A 25 0.78 -12.47 10.72
CA ILE A 25 -0.26 -12.63 9.72
C ILE A 25 0.30 -12.33 8.33
N LEU A 26 1.03 -11.22 8.21
CA LEU A 26 1.60 -10.81 6.93
C LEU A 26 2.61 -11.83 6.39
N ALA A 27 3.33 -12.49 7.26
CA ALA A 27 4.31 -13.50 6.87
C ALA A 27 3.69 -14.70 6.13
N LYS A 28 2.40 -14.90 6.26
CA LYS A 28 1.68 -15.99 5.59
C LYS A 28 1.22 -15.60 4.18
N HIS A 29 1.45 -14.36 3.77
CA HIS A 29 0.96 -13.83 2.49
C HIS A 29 2.10 -13.18 1.72
N GLU A 30 1.85 -12.95 0.43
CA GLU A 30 2.78 -12.21 -0.42
C GLU A 30 2.44 -10.72 -0.32
N VAL A 31 3.40 -9.90 0.09
CA VAL A 31 3.21 -8.46 0.28
C VAL A 31 3.89 -7.69 -0.84
N TYR A 32 3.16 -6.78 -1.45
CA TYR A 32 3.63 -5.92 -2.54
C TYR A 32 3.48 -4.47 -2.15
N ALA A 33 4.48 -3.66 -2.46
CA ALA A 33 4.46 -2.23 -2.15
C ALA A 33 5.39 -1.46 -3.09
N THR A 34 5.18 -0.15 -3.21
CA THR A 34 6.15 0.70 -3.90
C THR A 34 7.47 0.71 -3.14
N GLY A 35 8.56 1.08 -3.84
CA GLY A 35 9.92 0.85 -3.33
C GLY A 35 10.19 1.42 -1.94
N THR A 36 9.82 2.68 -1.70
CA THR A 36 10.09 3.33 -0.42
C THR A 36 9.29 2.68 0.71
N THR A 37 8.00 2.44 0.48
CA THR A 37 7.14 1.78 1.47
C THR A 37 7.60 0.36 1.75
N GLY A 38 7.92 -0.39 0.70
CA GLY A 38 8.38 -1.77 0.85
C GLY A 38 9.68 -1.88 1.64
N ARG A 39 10.62 -0.97 1.38
CA ARG A 39 11.88 -0.94 2.12
C ARG A 39 11.63 -0.69 3.60
N ARG A 40 10.76 0.25 3.94
CA ARG A 40 10.43 0.54 5.33
C ARG A 40 9.79 -0.64 6.03
N ILE A 41 8.92 -1.36 5.35
CA ILE A 41 8.28 -2.55 5.91
C ILE A 41 9.33 -3.63 6.18
N GLU A 42 10.23 -3.87 5.24
CA GLU A 42 11.29 -4.86 5.42
C GLU A 42 12.22 -4.49 6.57
N GLU A 43 12.61 -3.23 6.68
CA GLU A 43 13.48 -2.78 7.76
C GLU A 43 12.82 -2.89 9.13
N ALA A 44 11.52 -2.60 9.20
CA ALA A 44 10.80 -2.63 10.47
C ALA A 44 10.44 -4.04 10.93
N THR A 45 10.22 -4.97 10.00
CA THR A 45 9.66 -6.28 10.32
C THR A 45 10.56 -7.45 9.98
N GLY A 46 11.51 -7.28 9.06
CA GLY A 46 12.29 -8.38 8.52
C GLY A 46 11.54 -9.24 7.51
N LEU A 47 10.32 -8.90 7.15
CA LEU A 47 9.55 -9.62 6.15
C LEU A 47 10.07 -9.32 4.74
N HIS A 48 9.94 -10.30 3.85
CA HIS A 48 10.21 -10.06 2.44
C HIS A 48 9.03 -9.35 1.79
N VAL A 49 9.30 -8.27 1.07
CA VAL A 49 8.29 -7.49 0.36
C VAL A 49 8.68 -7.41 -1.11
N HIS A 50 7.73 -7.69 -1.99
CA HIS A 50 7.92 -7.48 -3.43
C HIS A 50 7.80 -5.98 -3.70
N LYS A 51 8.93 -5.34 -4.05
CA LYS A 51 9.01 -3.89 -4.20
C LYS A 51 8.92 -3.49 -5.66
N PHE A 52 8.00 -2.58 -5.97
CA PHE A 52 7.98 -1.88 -7.25
C PHE A 52 8.97 -0.71 -7.22
N LEU A 53 9.03 0.03 -8.31
CA LEU A 53 9.76 1.29 -8.31
C LEU A 53 9.16 2.25 -7.26
N PRO A 54 9.91 3.24 -6.78
CA PRO A 54 9.31 4.30 -5.96
C PRO A 54 8.12 4.92 -6.68
N GLY A 55 7.09 5.32 -5.91
CA GLY A 55 5.85 5.82 -6.47
C GLY A 55 6.04 6.97 -7.46
N SER A 56 6.96 7.90 -7.13
CA SER A 56 7.21 9.09 -7.94
C SER A 56 7.85 8.79 -9.32
N ILE A 57 8.39 7.60 -9.53
CA ILE A 57 9.06 7.23 -10.77
C ILE A 57 8.47 5.99 -11.43
N GLY A 58 7.20 5.74 -11.23
CA GLY A 58 6.46 4.68 -11.92
C GLY A 58 5.96 3.54 -11.06
N GLY A 59 6.25 3.54 -9.76
CA GLY A 59 5.78 2.48 -8.86
C GLY A 59 4.27 2.45 -8.74
N ASP A 60 3.62 3.61 -8.74
CA ASP A 60 2.16 3.70 -8.68
C ASP A 60 1.52 3.05 -9.89
N LYS A 61 2.11 3.26 -11.07
CA LYS A 61 1.63 2.66 -12.30
C LYS A 61 1.78 1.14 -12.28
N GLN A 62 2.90 0.65 -11.79
CA GLN A 62 3.12 -0.80 -11.62
C GLN A 62 2.11 -1.41 -10.68
N PHE A 63 1.81 -0.72 -9.58
CA PHE A 63 0.81 -1.16 -8.61
C PHE A 63 -0.56 -1.25 -9.26
N MET A 64 -0.96 -0.22 -10.01
CA MET A 64 -2.26 -0.19 -10.68
C MET A 64 -2.38 -1.27 -11.76
N GLU A 65 -1.29 -1.62 -12.43
CA GLU A 65 -1.29 -2.71 -13.38
C GLU A 65 -1.61 -4.05 -12.71
N MET A 66 -1.11 -4.29 -11.50
CA MET A 66 -1.46 -5.49 -10.75
C MET A 66 -2.93 -5.50 -10.34
N VAL A 67 -3.48 -4.34 -9.99
CA VAL A 67 -4.90 -4.23 -9.68
C VAL A 67 -5.73 -4.58 -10.92
N GLU A 68 -5.38 -4.02 -12.07
CA GLU A 68 -6.10 -4.25 -13.32
C GLU A 68 -6.04 -5.71 -13.78
N ARG A 69 -4.93 -6.38 -13.52
CA ARG A 69 -4.79 -7.80 -13.84
C ARG A 69 -5.39 -8.72 -12.77
N GLN A 70 -5.93 -8.14 -11.71
CA GLN A 70 -6.50 -8.90 -10.57
C GLN A 70 -5.47 -9.81 -9.91
N ASP A 71 -4.19 -9.40 -9.93
CA ASP A 71 -3.11 -10.15 -9.28
C ASP A 71 -3.05 -9.88 -7.77
N LEU A 72 -3.70 -8.82 -7.30
CA LEU A 72 -3.81 -8.50 -5.88
C LEU A 72 -5.17 -8.93 -5.36
N ASP A 73 -5.19 -9.56 -4.20
CA ASP A 73 -6.42 -9.97 -3.54
C ASP A 73 -6.98 -8.91 -2.61
N MET A 74 -6.09 -8.10 -2.03
CA MET A 74 -6.47 -7.03 -1.12
C MET A 74 -5.49 -5.88 -1.26
N VAL A 75 -6.00 -4.65 -1.14
CA VAL A 75 -5.19 -3.44 -1.10
C VAL A 75 -5.42 -2.74 0.22
N ILE A 76 -4.34 -2.38 0.90
CA ILE A 76 -4.39 -1.65 2.16
C ILE A 76 -3.82 -0.26 1.91
N LEU A 77 -4.62 0.77 2.17
CA LEU A 77 -4.25 2.16 1.96
C LEU A 77 -4.05 2.88 3.29
N PHE A 78 -2.93 3.59 3.40
CA PHE A 78 -2.66 4.49 4.52
C PHE A 78 -2.53 5.89 3.94
N TYR A 79 -3.53 6.75 4.15
CA TYR A 79 -3.55 8.06 3.53
C TYR A 79 -4.05 9.13 4.48
N ASN A 80 -3.74 10.38 4.14
CA ASN A 80 -4.24 11.54 4.87
C ASN A 80 -5.26 12.27 4.00
N PRO A 81 -6.54 12.26 4.34
CA PRO A 81 -7.58 12.85 3.49
C PRO A 81 -7.51 14.39 3.43
N VAL A 82 -6.78 15.01 4.35
CA VAL A 82 -6.66 16.48 4.43
C VAL A 82 -5.51 17.01 3.60
N MET A 83 -4.48 16.21 3.38
CA MET A 83 -3.29 16.63 2.65
C MET A 83 -3.31 16.10 1.22
N ILE A 84 -3.21 17.04 0.28
CA ILE A 84 -3.11 16.71 -1.14
C ILE A 84 -1.69 17.04 -1.59
N ASP A 85 -0.96 16.01 -2.02
CA ASP A 85 0.39 16.17 -2.55
C ASP A 85 0.40 15.61 -3.97
N PRO A 86 0.74 16.43 -4.98
CA PRO A 86 0.78 15.94 -6.38
C PRO A 86 1.76 14.81 -6.62
N LYS A 87 2.73 14.62 -5.72
CA LYS A 87 3.71 13.53 -5.84
C LYS A 87 3.22 12.22 -5.23
N GLU A 88 2.08 12.25 -4.57
CA GLU A 88 1.52 11.07 -3.91
C GLU A 88 0.48 10.41 -4.79
N PRO A 89 0.17 9.11 -4.56
CA PRO A 89 -0.86 8.41 -5.33
C PRO A 89 -2.22 9.10 -5.23
N ASP A 90 -2.96 9.08 -6.33
CA ASP A 90 -4.34 9.54 -6.34
C ASP A 90 -5.22 8.46 -5.72
N ILE A 91 -5.62 8.67 -4.47
CA ILE A 91 -6.42 7.70 -3.72
C ILE A 91 -7.77 7.45 -4.40
N THR A 92 -8.37 8.49 -4.97
CA THR A 92 -9.66 8.33 -5.65
C THR A 92 -9.55 7.37 -6.83
N ALA A 93 -8.49 7.49 -7.62
CA ALA A 93 -8.26 6.60 -8.73
C ALA A 93 -8.03 5.16 -8.28
N ILE A 94 -7.28 4.97 -7.20
CA ILE A 94 -7.00 3.64 -6.63
C ILE A 94 -8.29 2.99 -6.13
N VAL A 95 -9.11 3.73 -5.39
CA VAL A 95 -10.39 3.23 -4.88
C VAL A 95 -11.31 2.80 -6.03
N LYS A 96 -11.41 3.63 -7.07
CA LYS A 96 -12.23 3.30 -8.23
C LYS A 96 -11.75 2.04 -8.94
N ARG A 97 -10.44 1.88 -9.10
CA ARG A 97 -9.88 0.70 -9.77
C ARG A 97 -10.10 -0.56 -8.95
N CYS A 98 -9.89 -0.50 -7.66
CA CYS A 98 -10.14 -1.66 -6.80
C CYS A 98 -11.61 -2.07 -6.84
N ASP A 99 -12.51 -1.10 -6.81
CA ASP A 99 -13.93 -1.35 -6.90
C ASP A 99 -14.31 -1.96 -8.26
N GLN A 100 -13.75 -1.42 -9.33
CA GLN A 100 -14.01 -1.88 -10.69
C GLN A 100 -13.57 -3.33 -10.90
N TYR A 101 -12.47 -3.75 -10.29
CA TYR A 101 -11.91 -5.08 -10.48
C TYR A 101 -12.19 -6.02 -9.30
N ASN A 102 -13.10 -5.62 -8.41
CA ASN A 102 -13.52 -6.43 -7.25
C ASN A 102 -12.36 -6.83 -6.32
N ILE A 103 -11.41 -5.91 -6.15
CA ILE A 103 -10.31 -6.10 -5.21
C ILE A 103 -10.78 -5.64 -3.84
N CYS A 104 -10.58 -6.45 -2.81
CA CYS A 104 -10.90 -6.05 -1.45
C CYS A 104 -10.03 -4.87 -1.03
N LEU A 105 -10.66 -3.80 -0.55
CA LEU A 105 -9.97 -2.57 -0.19
C LEU A 105 -10.16 -2.28 1.29
N LEU A 106 -9.03 -2.12 1.97
CA LEU A 106 -9.01 -1.68 3.37
C LEU A 106 -8.20 -0.40 3.43
N TYR A 107 -8.73 0.65 4.04
CA TYR A 107 -7.96 1.88 4.17
C TYR A 107 -8.12 2.48 5.55
N THR A 108 -7.09 3.20 5.95
CA THR A 108 -7.02 3.83 7.25
C THR A 108 -6.49 5.26 7.08
N SER A 109 -6.97 6.15 7.94
CA SER A 109 -6.57 7.55 7.93
C SER A 109 -6.51 8.08 9.35
N ASP A 110 -5.95 9.27 9.52
CA ASP A 110 -5.91 9.94 10.82
C ASP A 110 -7.24 10.62 11.18
N ALA A 111 -8.20 10.61 10.30
CA ALA A 111 -9.42 11.37 10.51
C ALA A 111 -10.19 10.93 11.75
N ALA A 112 -9.96 9.72 12.21
CA ALA A 112 -10.62 9.15 13.39
C ALA A 112 -9.87 9.40 14.70
N ASP A 113 -8.67 9.96 14.62
CA ASP A 113 -7.83 10.14 15.81
C ASP A 113 -8.14 11.45 16.56
#